data_cf62c0eb9fe335e3757399240a714d6f
#
_entry.id   cf62c0eb9fe335e3757399240a714d6f
#
_cell.length_a   1.000
_cell.length_b   1.000
_cell.length_c   1.000
_cell.angle_alpha   90.00
_cell.angle_beta   90.00
_cell.angle_gamma   90.00
#
_symmetry.space_group_name_H-M   'P 1'
#
loop_
_entity.id
_entity.type
_entity.pdbx_description
1 polymer ?
#
loop_
_entity_poly.entity_id
_entity_poly.type
_entity_poly.pdbx_seq_one_letter_code
_entity_poly.pdbx_strand_id
1 'polypeptide(L)'
;MAEQNNENRNVETAEDMSELLKIRRQKLADLQAAGKDPFTITKYDQTHHTDEVKALYEALEAKKLAGRATPNTDGLDEAEARAVKKADYEERRAIMDAEPIQVSIAGRLMFKRVMGKASFCNL
;
A
#
# COMPACT_ATOMS: atom_id res chain seq x y z
N MET A 1 -4.94 6.53 -49.16
CA MET A 1 -4.01 7.04 -48.12
C MET A 1 -4.44 6.71 -46.67
N ALA A 2 -5.61 6.18 -46.42
CA ALA A 2 -6.06 5.82 -45.04
C ALA A 2 -5.67 4.42 -44.58
N GLU A 3 -5.38 3.49 -45.51
CA GLU A 3 -5.05 2.09 -45.16
C GLU A 3 -3.59 1.87 -44.72
N GLN A 4 -2.65 2.68 -45.17
CA GLN A 4 -1.24 2.56 -44.75
C GLN A 4 -0.97 2.99 -43.30
N ASN A 5 -1.86 3.81 -42.73
CA ASN A 5 -1.71 4.28 -41.36
C ASN A 5 -2.20 3.27 -40.31
N ASN A 6 -2.99 2.28 -40.71
CA ASN A 6 -3.56 1.28 -39.81
C ASN A 6 -2.63 0.05 -39.65
N GLU A 7 -1.87 -0.30 -40.70
CA GLU A 7 -0.90 -1.39 -40.64
C GLU A 7 0.30 -1.00 -39.73
N ASN A 8 0.75 0.26 -39.80
CA ASN A 8 1.87 0.72 -38.96
C ASN A 8 1.51 0.77 -37.46
N ARG A 9 0.27 1.09 -37.09
CA ARG A 9 -0.18 1.04 -35.69
C ARG A 9 -0.26 -0.38 -35.15
N ASN A 10 -0.66 -1.33 -35.96
CA ASN A 10 -0.71 -2.74 -35.56
C ASN A 10 0.68 -3.37 -35.38
N VAL A 11 1.68 -2.94 -36.16
CA VAL A 11 3.06 -3.43 -36.04
C VAL A 11 3.72 -2.89 -34.77
N GLU A 12 3.57 -1.59 -34.46
CA GLU A 12 4.11 -0.99 -33.24
C GLU A 12 3.50 -1.64 -31.99
N THR A 13 2.19 -1.85 -31.93
CA THR A 13 1.54 -2.49 -30.78
C THR A 13 1.93 -3.96 -30.59
N ALA A 14 2.21 -4.69 -31.66
CA ALA A 14 2.66 -6.08 -31.59
C ALA A 14 4.12 -6.18 -31.12
N GLU A 15 5.00 -5.29 -31.54
CA GLU A 15 6.38 -5.21 -31.08
C GLU A 15 6.46 -4.79 -29.60
N ASP A 16 5.71 -3.79 -29.20
CA ASP A 16 5.62 -3.35 -27.80
C ASP A 16 5.10 -4.46 -26.87
N MET A 17 4.09 -5.20 -27.31
CA MET A 17 3.60 -6.37 -26.56
C MET A 17 4.64 -7.48 -26.47
N SER A 18 5.45 -7.70 -27.51
CA SER A 18 6.55 -8.66 -27.50
C SER A 18 7.65 -8.27 -26.50
N GLU A 19 8.03 -7.00 -26.43
CA GLU A 19 9.01 -6.50 -25.48
C GLU A 19 8.51 -6.62 -24.02
N LEU A 20 7.26 -6.30 -23.74
CA LEU A 20 6.67 -6.50 -22.42
C LEU A 20 6.68 -7.96 -21.97
N LEU A 21 6.43 -8.88 -22.88
CA LEU A 21 6.49 -10.32 -22.60
C LEU A 21 7.93 -10.77 -22.32
N LYS A 22 8.92 -10.28 -23.05
CA LYS A 22 10.33 -10.55 -22.80
C LYS A 22 10.74 -10.05 -21.41
N ILE A 23 10.37 -8.82 -21.04
CA ILE A 23 10.67 -8.25 -19.74
C ILE A 23 10.03 -9.09 -18.60
N ARG A 24 8.79 -9.54 -18.77
CA ARG A 24 8.11 -10.40 -17.79
C ARG A 24 8.80 -11.75 -17.63
N ARG A 25 9.22 -12.37 -18.74
CA ARG A 25 9.97 -13.64 -18.69
C ARG A 25 11.33 -13.47 -18.04
N GLN A 26 12.03 -12.37 -18.31
CA GLN A 26 13.31 -12.07 -17.68
C GLN A 26 13.15 -11.90 -16.17
N LYS A 27 12.15 -11.12 -15.72
CA LYS A 27 11.84 -10.95 -14.28
C LYS A 27 11.52 -12.27 -13.59
N LEU A 28 10.81 -13.17 -14.27
CA LEU A 28 10.53 -14.50 -13.74
C LEU A 28 11.83 -15.31 -13.60
N ALA A 29 12.68 -15.32 -14.61
CA ALA A 29 13.96 -16.01 -14.57
C ALA A 29 14.86 -15.49 -13.45
N ASP A 30 14.91 -14.18 -13.26
CA ASP A 30 15.67 -13.54 -12.15
C ASP A 30 15.14 -13.97 -10.78
N LEU A 31 13.81 -14.03 -10.60
CA LEU A 31 13.19 -14.51 -9.36
C LEU A 31 13.47 -15.99 -9.12
N GLN A 32 13.43 -16.82 -10.15
CA GLN A 32 13.74 -18.25 -10.05
C GLN A 32 15.20 -18.47 -9.69
N ALA A 33 16.12 -17.73 -10.31
CA ALA A 33 17.55 -17.76 -9.99
C ALA A 33 17.84 -17.32 -8.55
N ALA A 34 17.06 -16.38 -8.01
CA ALA A 34 17.12 -15.95 -6.62
C ALA A 34 16.44 -16.89 -5.61
N GLY A 35 15.90 -18.03 -6.05
CA GLY A 35 15.17 -18.98 -5.21
C GLY A 35 13.80 -18.49 -4.74
N LYS A 36 13.22 -17.52 -5.41
CA LYS A 36 11.93 -16.88 -5.11
C LYS A 36 10.91 -17.10 -6.21
N ASP A 37 10.83 -18.33 -6.72
CA ASP A 37 9.89 -18.66 -7.79
C ASP A 37 8.43 -18.49 -7.32
N PRO A 38 7.67 -17.54 -7.90
CA PRO A 38 6.30 -17.28 -7.49
C PRO A 38 5.34 -18.44 -7.80
N PHE A 39 5.68 -19.32 -8.75
CA PHE A 39 4.84 -20.45 -9.13
C PHE A 39 4.97 -21.67 -8.21
N THR A 40 5.98 -21.72 -7.35
CA THR A 40 6.13 -22.74 -6.33
C THR A 40 5.32 -22.44 -5.06
N ILE A 41 4.94 -21.15 -4.88
CA ILE A 41 4.13 -20.69 -3.75
C ILE A 41 2.65 -20.93 -4.10
N THR A 42 2.09 -22.03 -3.61
CA THR A 42 0.70 -22.43 -3.94
C THR A 42 -0.29 -22.09 -2.83
N LYS A 43 0.18 -21.73 -1.64
CA LYS A 43 -0.64 -21.40 -0.48
C LYS A 43 -0.06 -20.20 0.26
N TYR A 44 -0.95 -19.36 0.72
CA TYR A 44 -0.64 -18.24 1.63
C TYR A 44 -1.61 -18.27 2.81
N ASP A 45 -1.08 -18.27 4.04
CA ASP A 45 -1.90 -18.30 5.25
C ASP A 45 -2.34 -16.88 5.62
N GLN A 46 -3.47 -16.50 5.05
CA GLN A 46 -4.14 -15.24 5.34
C GLN A 46 -4.91 -15.37 6.65
N THR A 47 -4.73 -14.41 7.56
CA THR A 47 -5.43 -14.40 8.86
C THR A 47 -6.71 -13.58 8.81
N HIS A 48 -6.74 -12.51 8.05
CA HIS A 48 -7.85 -11.56 7.98
C HIS A 48 -8.03 -11.02 6.57
N HIS A 49 -9.24 -10.56 6.28
CA HIS A 49 -9.54 -9.70 5.13
C HIS A 49 -9.37 -8.21 5.51
N THR A 50 -9.24 -7.34 4.53
CA THR A 50 -8.97 -5.91 4.76
C THR A 50 -10.07 -5.18 5.53
N ASP A 51 -11.32 -5.52 5.31
CA ASP A 51 -12.49 -5.02 6.04
C ASP A 51 -12.49 -5.47 7.51
N GLU A 52 -12.13 -6.72 7.78
CA GLU A 52 -11.96 -7.26 9.14
C GLU A 52 -10.83 -6.53 9.90
N VAL A 53 -9.70 -6.29 9.25
CA VAL A 53 -8.57 -5.53 9.85
C VAL A 53 -9.00 -4.11 10.18
N LYS A 54 -9.75 -3.47 9.31
CA LYS A 54 -10.28 -2.12 9.56
C LYS A 54 -11.21 -2.10 10.75
N ALA A 55 -12.16 -3.02 10.82
CA ALA A 55 -13.10 -3.13 11.95
C ALA A 55 -12.38 -3.42 13.28
N LEU A 56 -11.38 -4.30 13.28
CA LEU A 56 -10.55 -4.60 14.46
C LEU A 56 -9.79 -3.35 14.93
N TYR A 57 -9.19 -2.61 14.00
CA TYR A 57 -8.45 -1.41 14.34
C TYR A 57 -9.36 -0.31 14.91
N GLU A 58 -10.51 -0.07 14.28
CA GLU A 58 -11.51 0.91 14.76
C GLU A 58 -12.03 0.55 16.15
N ALA A 59 -12.32 -0.73 16.41
CA ALA A 59 -12.75 -1.20 17.73
C ALA A 59 -11.66 -1.02 18.80
N LEU A 60 -10.40 -1.32 18.46
CA LEU A 60 -9.27 -1.13 19.37
C LEU A 60 -9.02 0.34 19.64
N GLU A 61 -9.07 1.19 18.62
CA GLU A 61 -8.93 2.63 18.73
C GLU A 61 -10.01 3.22 19.63
N ALA A 62 -11.27 2.87 19.41
CA ALA A 62 -12.39 3.31 20.22
C ALA A 62 -12.24 2.89 21.69
N LYS A 63 -11.75 1.68 21.96
CA LYS A 63 -11.51 1.19 23.32
C LYS A 63 -10.36 1.90 24.02
N LYS A 64 -9.23 2.08 23.33
CA LYS A 64 -8.00 2.63 23.92
C LYS A 64 -8.05 4.15 24.07
N LEU A 65 -8.74 4.83 23.17
CA LEU A 65 -8.89 6.29 23.18
C LEU A 65 -10.21 6.74 23.81
N ALA A 66 -10.96 5.84 24.40
CA ALA A 66 -12.21 6.17 25.10
C ALA A 66 -11.96 7.23 26.18
N GLY A 67 -12.78 8.31 26.16
CA GLY A 67 -12.69 9.41 27.13
C GLY A 67 -11.52 10.37 26.85
N ARG A 68 -10.72 10.18 25.84
CA ARG A 68 -9.69 11.15 25.46
C ARG A 68 -10.31 12.33 24.71
N ALA A 69 -10.07 13.54 25.21
CA ALA A 69 -10.50 14.77 24.55
C ALA A 69 -9.55 15.09 23.36
N THR A 70 -10.13 15.58 22.28
CA THR A 70 -9.35 16.23 21.21
C THR A 70 -8.74 17.53 21.74
N PRO A 71 -7.45 17.79 21.47
CA PRO A 71 -6.83 19.01 21.93
C PRO A 71 -7.50 20.24 21.31
N ASN A 72 -7.85 21.22 22.17
CA ASN A 72 -8.36 22.49 21.70
C ASN A 72 -7.21 23.34 21.17
N THR A 73 -7.34 23.80 19.94
CA THR A 73 -6.37 24.69 19.26
C THR A 73 -6.93 26.10 19.00
N ASP A 74 -8.11 26.42 19.57
CA ASP A 74 -8.73 27.72 19.38
C ASP A 74 -7.90 28.81 20.07
N GLY A 75 -7.60 29.87 19.35
CA GLY A 75 -6.84 31.01 19.87
C GLY A 75 -5.31 30.82 19.84
N LEU A 76 -4.80 29.68 19.39
CA LEU A 76 -3.38 29.44 19.20
C LEU A 76 -2.93 29.95 17.83
N ASP A 77 -1.67 30.35 17.72
CA ASP A 77 -1.07 30.60 16.40
C ASP A 77 -0.84 29.27 15.63
N GLU A 78 -0.49 29.38 14.34
CA GLU A 78 -0.33 28.19 13.48
C GLU A 78 0.78 27.26 13.97
N ALA A 79 1.88 27.80 14.52
CA ALA A 79 3.01 27.02 15.00
C ALA A 79 2.65 26.29 16.30
N GLU A 80 1.98 26.97 17.22
CA GLU A 80 1.49 26.41 18.48
C GLU A 80 0.43 25.33 18.23
N ALA A 81 -0.55 25.61 17.37
CA ALA A 81 -1.58 24.64 16.99
C ALA A 81 -0.96 23.38 16.34
N ARG A 82 0.06 23.54 15.51
CA ARG A 82 0.78 22.41 14.91
C ARG A 82 1.54 21.61 15.96
N ALA A 83 2.18 22.25 16.93
CA ALA A 83 2.89 21.58 18.01
C ALA A 83 1.94 20.75 18.88
N VAL A 84 0.80 21.31 19.24
CA VAL A 84 -0.24 20.62 20.03
C VAL A 84 -0.79 19.41 19.28
N LYS A 85 -1.13 19.55 18.01
CA LYS A 85 -1.61 18.42 17.16
C LYS A 85 -0.54 17.34 16.99
N LYS A 86 0.72 17.73 16.87
CA LYS A 86 1.84 16.79 16.78
C LYS A 86 2.00 15.99 18.07
N ALA A 87 1.98 16.64 19.20
CA ALA A 87 2.09 15.98 20.51
C ALA A 87 0.92 15.00 20.74
N ASP A 88 -0.32 15.41 20.42
CA ASP A 88 -1.48 14.53 20.47
C ASP A 88 -1.35 13.31 19.56
N TYR A 89 -0.88 13.50 18.33
CA TYR A 89 -0.63 12.42 17.40
C TYR A 89 0.41 11.41 17.92
N GLU A 90 1.54 11.91 18.46
CA GLU A 90 2.60 11.07 19.02
C GLU A 90 2.10 10.26 20.21
N GLU A 91 1.31 10.87 21.09
CA GLU A 91 0.71 10.19 22.24
C GLU A 91 -0.31 9.14 21.83
N ARG A 92 -1.22 9.46 20.90
CA ARG A 92 -2.17 8.49 20.33
C ARG A 92 -1.47 7.31 19.71
N ARG A 93 -0.41 7.59 18.95
CA ARG A 93 0.41 6.56 18.31
C ARG A 93 1.06 5.65 19.37
N ALA A 94 1.66 6.20 20.42
CA ALA A 94 2.27 5.42 21.49
C ALA A 94 1.26 4.49 22.19
N ILE A 95 0.03 4.97 22.42
CA ILE A 95 -1.07 4.17 22.99
C ILE A 95 -1.44 3.01 22.07
N MET A 96 -1.52 3.24 20.76
CA MET A 96 -1.88 2.21 19.80
C MET A 96 -0.74 1.20 19.59
N ASP A 97 0.51 1.67 19.53
CA ASP A 97 1.70 0.84 19.31
C ASP A 97 2.04 -0.06 20.51
N ALA A 98 1.49 0.23 21.69
CA ALA A 98 1.69 -0.59 22.90
C ALA A 98 1.11 -2.02 22.76
N GLU A 99 0.07 -2.20 21.96
CA GLU A 99 -0.53 -3.51 21.65
C GLU A 99 -0.78 -3.61 20.14
N PRO A 100 0.24 -3.91 19.33
CA PRO A 100 0.10 -3.98 17.89
C PRO A 100 -0.76 -5.17 17.48
N ILE A 101 -1.66 -4.95 16.51
CA ILE A 101 -2.41 -6.03 15.87
C ILE A 101 -1.54 -6.62 14.77
N GLN A 102 -1.21 -7.90 14.90
CA GLN A 102 -0.50 -8.63 13.86
C GLN A 102 -1.49 -9.34 12.95
N VAL A 103 -1.41 -9.03 11.66
CA VAL A 103 -2.28 -9.61 10.64
C VAL A 103 -1.48 -10.02 9.42
N SER A 104 -1.98 -11.02 8.71
CA SER A 104 -1.47 -11.47 7.43
C SER A 104 -2.60 -11.35 6.41
N ILE A 105 -2.43 -10.46 5.46
CA ILE A 105 -3.43 -10.19 4.42
C ILE A 105 -2.86 -10.46 3.04
N ALA A 106 -3.70 -10.83 2.11
CA ALA A 106 -3.37 -10.99 0.72
C ALA A 106 -4.32 -10.16 -0.14
N GLY A 107 -3.80 -9.56 -1.19
CA GLY A 107 -4.60 -8.78 -2.09
C GLY A 107 -3.88 -8.52 -3.40
N ARG A 108 -4.61 -8.04 -4.39
CA ARG A 108 -4.05 -7.60 -5.66
C ARG A 108 -3.53 -6.18 -5.55
N LEU A 109 -2.25 -5.98 -5.80
CA LEU A 109 -1.67 -4.64 -5.85
C LEU A 109 -2.26 -3.87 -7.05
N MET A 110 -3.14 -2.92 -6.75
CA MET A 110 -3.79 -2.11 -7.78
C MET A 110 -2.97 -0.90 -8.18
N PHE A 111 -2.25 -0.33 -7.22
CA PHE A 111 -1.51 0.90 -7.41
C PHE A 111 -0.31 0.96 -6.47
N LYS A 112 0.83 1.42 -7.00
CA LYS A 112 2.03 1.70 -6.22
C LYS A 112 2.60 3.07 -6.60
N ARG A 113 2.75 3.94 -5.61
CA ARG A 113 3.36 5.26 -5.75
C ARG A 113 4.62 5.35 -4.90
N VAL A 114 5.75 5.61 -5.53
CA VAL A 114 7.04 5.80 -4.84
C VAL A 114 7.32 7.28 -4.70
N MET A 115 7.60 7.73 -3.47
CA MET A 115 7.91 9.13 -3.14
C MET A 115 9.18 9.15 -2.29
N GLY A 116 10.33 9.26 -2.93
CA GLY A 116 11.63 9.24 -2.23
C GLY A 116 11.85 7.95 -1.43
N LYS A 117 11.98 8.06 -0.10
CA LYS A 117 12.18 6.92 0.81
C LYS A 117 10.90 6.20 1.23
N ALA A 118 9.74 6.74 0.88
CA ALA A 118 8.44 6.16 1.19
C ALA A 118 7.74 5.68 -0.06
N SER A 119 6.94 4.63 0.05
CA SER A 119 6.06 4.17 -1.00
C SER A 119 4.68 3.85 -0.45
N PHE A 120 3.66 4.15 -1.22
CA PHE A 120 2.28 3.87 -0.92
C PHE A 120 1.73 2.89 -1.93
N CYS A 121 0.93 1.96 -1.48
CA CYS A 121 0.26 1.00 -2.37
C CYS A 121 -1.16 0.73 -1.88
N ASN A 122 -2.02 0.37 -2.83
CA ASN A 122 -3.38 -0.08 -2.55
C ASN A 122 -3.48 -1.57 -2.89
N LEU A 123 -3.98 -2.34 -1.96
CA LEU A 123 -4.29 -3.76 -2.08
C LEU A 123 -5.78 -3.97 -2.25
#